data_f5796e621fe7cbfa561690a679fb75b3
#
_entry.id   f5796e621fe7cbfa561690a679fb75b3
#
_cell.length_a   1.000
_cell.length_b   1.000
_cell.length_c   1.000
_cell.angle_alpha   90.00
_cell.angle_beta   90.00
_cell.angle_gamma   90.00
#
_symmetry.space_group_name_H-M   'P 1'
#
loop_
_entity.id
_entity.type
_entity.pdbx_description
1 polymer ?
#
loop_
_entity_poly.entity_id
_entity_poly.type
_entity_poly.pdbx_seq_one_letter_code
_entity_poly.pdbx_strand_id
1 'polypeptide(L)'
;MDCDTTGIEPDFALVKFKKLAGGGYFKIVNRSVAQALEYLGYANEQIEEIITYIIGTGTLKGASHINEETLKSKGFTEEDLVKIEATLPSAFDLNLAFVPGTVDEECLKRLEISSEEAQAPNFNMLIHIIL
;
A
#
# COMPACT_ATOMS: atom_id res chain seq x y z
N MET A 1 14.46 7.86 23.32
CA MET A 1 13.17 8.55 23.22
C MET A 1 12.15 7.60 22.65
N ASP A 2 10.99 7.56 23.22
CA ASP A 2 9.91 6.71 22.75
C ASP A 2 9.37 7.22 21.41
N CYS A 3 9.18 6.33 20.43
CA CYS A 3 8.65 6.69 19.12
C CYS A 3 7.15 7.01 19.14
N ASP A 4 6.47 6.71 20.23
CA ASP A 4 5.02 6.88 20.36
C ASP A 4 4.58 8.27 20.78
N THR A 5 5.53 9.12 21.15
CA THR A 5 5.26 10.50 21.59
C THR A 5 6.22 11.48 20.92
N THR A 6 5.78 12.72 20.73
CA THR A 6 6.58 13.82 20.22
C THR A 6 7.21 14.68 21.34
N GLY A 7 7.04 14.29 22.58
CA GLY A 7 7.45 15.04 23.77
C GLY A 7 6.45 16.09 24.22
N ILE A 8 5.77 16.78 23.33
CA ILE A 8 4.75 17.79 23.63
C ILE A 8 3.34 17.27 23.30
N GLU A 9 3.22 16.59 22.18
CA GLU A 9 1.96 16.05 21.69
C GLU A 9 2.01 14.53 21.66
N PRO A 10 1.01 13.83 22.24
CA PRO A 10 0.91 12.39 22.14
C PRO A 10 0.60 12.00 20.69
N ASP A 11 1.13 10.86 20.28
CA ASP A 11 0.84 10.29 18.98
C ASP A 11 -0.45 9.46 19.05
N PHE A 12 -1.48 9.94 18.39
CA PHE A 12 -2.78 9.29 18.32
C PHE A 12 -2.94 8.34 17.13
N ALA A 13 -1.97 8.35 16.20
CA ALA A 13 -2.06 7.49 15.03
C ALA A 13 -1.71 6.04 15.37
N LEU A 14 -2.50 5.10 14.85
CA LEU A 14 -2.21 3.67 14.96
C LEU A 14 -1.01 3.28 14.10
N VAL A 15 -0.87 3.91 12.95
CA VAL A 15 0.23 3.69 12.01
C VAL A 15 0.87 5.02 11.64
N LYS A 16 2.20 5.04 11.64
CA LYS A 16 3.00 6.17 11.17
C LYS A 16 3.72 5.81 9.89
N PHE A 17 4.00 6.82 9.09
CA PHE A 17 4.83 6.70 7.91
C PHE A 17 6.12 7.48 8.11
N LYS A 18 7.25 6.80 7.99
CA LYS A 18 8.56 7.42 8.04
C LYS A 18 9.16 7.41 6.64
N LYS A 19 9.54 8.59 6.17
CA LYS A 19 10.21 8.73 4.88
C LYS A 19 11.64 8.20 4.97
N LEU A 20 12.02 7.35 4.04
CA LEU A 20 13.36 6.81 3.95
C LEU A 20 14.28 7.73 3.13
N ALA A 21 15.57 7.71 3.43
CA ALA A 21 16.56 8.54 2.75
C ALA A 21 16.69 8.23 1.24
N GLY A 22 16.44 6.98 0.85
CA GLY A 22 16.45 6.55 -0.55
C GLY A 22 15.13 6.70 -1.30
N GLY A 23 14.15 7.38 -0.69
CA GLY A 23 12.76 7.45 -1.17
C GLY A 23 11.91 6.32 -0.61
N GLY A 24 10.59 6.45 -0.75
CA GLY A 24 9.64 5.51 -0.16
C GLY A 24 9.32 5.82 1.30
N TYR A 25 8.43 5.01 1.86
CA TYR A 25 7.93 5.17 3.22
C TYR A 25 8.01 3.86 3.98
N PHE A 26 8.33 3.95 5.26
CA PHE A 26 8.29 2.82 6.17
C PHE A 26 7.11 2.96 7.13
N LYS A 27 6.30 1.93 7.24
CA LYS A 27 5.14 1.90 8.13
C LYS A 27 5.57 1.44 9.51
N ILE A 28 5.23 2.21 10.53
CA ILE A 28 5.51 1.90 11.93
C ILE A 28 4.19 1.85 12.67
N VAL A 29 3.90 0.72 13.30
CA VAL A 29 2.76 0.61 14.21
C VAL A 29 3.11 1.25 15.54
N ASN A 30 2.19 2.00 16.12
CA ASN A 30 2.33 2.52 17.46
C ASN A 30 2.55 1.36 18.44
N ARG A 31 3.63 1.39 19.21
CA ARG A 31 4.03 0.33 20.13
C ARG A 31 2.98 0.00 21.17
N SER A 32 2.22 0.99 21.58
CA SER A 32 1.16 0.81 22.56
C SER A 32 0.03 -0.10 22.08
N VAL A 33 -0.13 -0.28 20.76
CA VAL A 33 -1.18 -1.15 20.19
C VAL A 33 -0.98 -2.61 20.63
N ALA A 34 0.21 -3.15 20.45
CA ALA A 34 0.51 -4.54 20.85
C ALA A 34 0.33 -4.72 22.36
N GLN A 35 0.86 -3.81 23.16
CA GLN A 35 0.76 -3.84 24.62
C GLN A 35 -0.70 -3.74 25.10
N ALA A 36 -1.50 -2.88 24.48
CA ALA A 36 -2.89 -2.75 24.80
C ALA A 36 -3.69 -4.03 24.48
N LEU A 37 -3.39 -4.68 23.36
CA LEU A 37 -4.02 -5.93 22.98
C LEU A 37 -3.64 -7.08 23.93
N GLU A 38 -2.38 -7.16 24.34
CA GLU A 38 -1.94 -8.11 25.38
C GLU A 38 -2.69 -7.89 26.69
N TYR A 39 -2.80 -6.64 27.12
CA TYR A 39 -3.53 -6.27 28.33
C TYR A 39 -5.00 -6.66 28.28
N LEU A 40 -5.62 -6.55 27.10
CA LEU A 40 -7.02 -6.96 26.87
C LEU A 40 -7.21 -8.47 26.77
N GLY A 41 -6.14 -9.26 26.80
CA GLY A 41 -6.19 -10.71 26.83
C GLY A 41 -6.17 -11.40 25.46
N TYR A 42 -5.78 -10.70 24.39
CA TYR A 42 -5.62 -11.31 23.09
C TYR A 42 -4.38 -12.21 23.04
N ALA A 43 -4.48 -13.35 22.36
CA ALA A 43 -3.34 -14.22 22.11
C ALA A 43 -2.37 -13.56 21.12
N ASN A 44 -1.08 -13.95 21.17
CA ASN A 44 -0.06 -13.39 20.28
C ASN A 44 -0.42 -13.55 18.81
N GLU A 45 -0.99 -14.67 18.41
CA GLU A 45 -1.46 -14.92 17.04
C GLU A 45 -2.53 -13.92 16.61
N GLN A 46 -3.47 -13.64 17.49
CA GLN A 46 -4.52 -12.66 17.24
C GLN A 46 -3.96 -11.23 17.15
N ILE A 47 -2.97 -10.90 17.97
CA ILE A 47 -2.28 -9.61 17.95
C ILE A 47 -1.56 -9.42 16.61
N GLU A 48 -0.86 -10.44 16.12
CA GLU A 48 -0.20 -10.40 14.82
C GLU A 48 -1.19 -10.22 13.67
N GLU A 49 -2.33 -10.90 13.71
CA GLU A 49 -3.39 -10.73 12.73
C GLU A 49 -3.95 -9.30 12.71
N ILE A 50 -4.20 -8.73 13.90
CA ILE A 50 -4.69 -7.36 14.03
C ILE A 50 -3.65 -6.36 13.50
N ILE A 51 -2.38 -6.52 13.85
CA ILE A 51 -1.29 -5.67 13.36
C ILE A 51 -1.16 -5.77 11.84
N THR A 52 -1.23 -6.98 11.28
CA THR A 52 -1.21 -7.20 9.84
C THR A 52 -2.39 -6.51 9.15
N TYR A 53 -3.57 -6.55 9.74
CA TYR A 53 -4.75 -5.84 9.24
C TYR A 53 -4.55 -4.32 9.22
N ILE A 54 -3.93 -3.77 10.25
CA ILE A 54 -3.66 -2.32 10.38
C ILE A 54 -2.62 -1.85 9.35
N ILE A 55 -1.51 -2.59 9.21
CA ILE A 55 -0.42 -2.24 8.31
C ILE A 55 -0.76 -2.59 6.85
N GLY A 56 -1.51 -3.65 6.65
CA GLY A 56 -1.68 -4.32 5.37
C GLY A 56 -0.61 -5.38 5.12
N THR A 57 -0.84 -6.23 4.15
CA THR A 57 0.05 -7.34 3.80
C THR A 57 1.21 -6.91 2.90
N GLY A 58 1.12 -5.75 2.24
CA GLY A 58 2.10 -5.30 1.25
C GLY A 58 2.14 -6.14 -0.03
N THR A 59 1.10 -6.92 -0.29
CA THR A 59 0.98 -7.78 -1.46
C THR A 59 -0.47 -7.82 -1.96
N LEU A 60 -0.63 -8.10 -3.25
CA LEU A 60 -1.95 -8.30 -3.88
C LEU A 60 -2.49 -9.72 -3.68
N LYS A 61 -1.68 -10.63 -3.19
CA LYS A 61 -2.07 -12.03 -2.96
C LYS A 61 -3.17 -12.11 -1.90
N GLY A 62 -4.24 -12.79 -2.24
CA GLY A 62 -5.39 -12.95 -1.35
C GLY A 62 -6.32 -11.74 -1.28
N ALA A 63 -6.06 -10.67 -2.01
CA ALA A 63 -6.96 -9.53 -2.09
C ALA A 63 -8.25 -9.91 -2.84
N SER A 64 -9.39 -9.38 -2.37
CA SER A 64 -10.71 -9.79 -2.87
C SER A 64 -11.03 -9.21 -4.24
N HIS A 65 -10.57 -8.00 -4.55
CA HIS A 65 -10.99 -7.25 -5.73
C HIS A 65 -9.84 -6.91 -6.67
N ILE A 66 -8.75 -6.39 -6.15
CA ILE A 66 -7.55 -6.05 -6.93
C ILE A 66 -6.47 -7.08 -6.59
N ASN A 67 -6.40 -8.13 -7.39
CA ASN A 67 -5.44 -9.22 -7.24
C ASN A 67 -4.78 -9.54 -8.58
N GLU A 68 -3.84 -10.47 -8.58
CA GLU A 68 -3.11 -10.86 -9.79
C GLU A 68 -4.03 -11.30 -10.92
N GLU A 69 -5.07 -12.07 -10.63
CA GLU A 69 -6.00 -12.59 -11.63
C GLU A 69 -6.83 -11.49 -12.27
N THR A 70 -7.40 -10.59 -11.47
CA THR A 70 -8.21 -9.47 -11.96
C THR A 70 -7.36 -8.49 -12.77
N LEU A 71 -6.14 -8.21 -12.34
CA LEU A 71 -5.22 -7.34 -13.07
C LEU A 71 -4.79 -7.96 -14.40
N LYS A 72 -4.47 -9.25 -14.44
CA LYS A 72 -4.17 -9.96 -15.69
C LYS A 72 -5.35 -9.92 -16.66
N SER A 73 -6.56 -10.07 -16.18
CA SER A 73 -7.76 -9.97 -17.01
C SER A 73 -7.99 -8.58 -17.59
N LYS A 74 -7.44 -7.55 -16.96
CA LYS A 74 -7.52 -6.15 -17.43
C LYS A 74 -6.39 -5.76 -18.40
N GLY A 75 -5.37 -6.58 -18.56
CA GLY A 75 -4.27 -6.35 -19.50
C GLY A 75 -2.89 -6.16 -18.88
N PHE A 76 -2.74 -6.38 -17.57
CA PHE A 76 -1.45 -6.36 -16.89
C PHE A 76 -0.68 -7.65 -17.17
N THR A 77 0.63 -7.53 -17.39
CA THR A 77 1.53 -8.68 -17.54
C THR A 77 2.10 -9.08 -16.18
N GLU A 78 2.77 -10.24 -16.14
CA GLU A 78 3.47 -10.66 -14.92
C GLU A 78 4.61 -9.70 -14.53
N GLU A 79 5.28 -9.11 -15.52
CA GLU A 79 6.32 -8.10 -15.28
C GLU A 79 5.76 -6.83 -14.64
N ASP A 80 4.59 -6.38 -15.09
CA ASP A 80 3.88 -5.25 -14.51
C ASP A 80 3.50 -5.54 -13.06
N LEU A 81 3.00 -6.75 -12.79
CA LEU A 81 2.62 -7.19 -11.44
C LEU A 81 3.82 -7.25 -10.49
N VAL A 82 4.97 -7.73 -10.96
CA VAL A 82 6.20 -7.76 -10.16
C VAL A 82 6.63 -6.34 -9.77
N LYS A 83 6.53 -5.38 -10.68
CA LYS A 83 6.86 -3.98 -10.41
C LYS A 83 5.90 -3.37 -9.38
N ILE A 84 4.62 -3.62 -9.53
CA ILE A 84 3.59 -3.15 -8.60
C ILE A 84 3.82 -3.76 -7.22
N GLU A 85 4.01 -5.07 -7.12
CA GLU A 85 4.27 -5.78 -5.88
C GLU A 85 5.53 -5.25 -5.17
N ALA A 86 6.59 -4.95 -5.92
CA ALA A 86 7.81 -4.38 -5.35
C ALA A 86 7.60 -2.97 -4.78
N THR A 87 6.64 -2.23 -5.30
CA THR A 87 6.32 -0.86 -4.85
C THR A 87 5.40 -0.84 -3.64
N LEU A 88 4.52 -1.82 -3.50
CA LEU A 88 3.48 -1.86 -2.46
C LEU A 88 4.01 -1.66 -1.03
N PRO A 89 5.09 -2.32 -0.59
CA PRO A 89 5.57 -2.18 0.80
C PRO A 89 5.97 -0.76 1.17
N SER A 90 6.41 0.03 0.20
CA SER A 90 6.85 1.42 0.40
C SER A 90 5.81 2.46 -0.02
N ALA A 91 4.68 2.04 -0.58
CA ALA A 91 3.63 2.95 -1.03
C ALA A 91 2.82 3.48 0.17
N PHE A 92 2.71 4.79 0.23
CA PHE A 92 1.86 5.46 1.22
C PHE A 92 0.37 5.19 0.96
N ASP A 93 0.00 5.11 -0.31
CA ASP A 93 -1.36 4.90 -0.79
C ASP A 93 -1.31 3.91 -1.96
N LEU A 94 -2.32 3.09 -2.11
CA LEU A 94 -2.41 2.12 -3.20
C LEU A 94 -2.29 2.78 -4.59
N ASN A 95 -2.81 3.97 -4.74
CA ASN A 95 -2.70 4.74 -5.98
C ASN A 95 -1.24 4.97 -6.40
N LEU A 96 -0.31 5.05 -5.46
CA LEU A 96 1.12 5.27 -5.76
C LEU A 96 1.78 4.05 -6.41
N ALA A 97 1.21 2.86 -6.25
CA ALA A 97 1.67 1.65 -6.92
C ALA A 97 1.18 1.57 -8.38
N PHE A 98 0.12 2.31 -8.71
CA PHE A 98 -0.51 2.32 -10.03
C PHE A 98 -0.33 3.68 -10.73
N VAL A 99 0.89 4.16 -10.79
CA VAL A 99 1.25 5.41 -11.47
C VAL A 99 2.02 5.13 -12.77
N PRO A 100 2.01 6.06 -13.75
CA PRO A 100 2.72 5.87 -15.01
C PRO A 100 4.21 5.56 -14.87
N GLY A 101 4.85 5.96 -13.77
CA GLY A 101 6.25 5.63 -13.50
C GLY A 101 6.50 4.19 -13.05
N THR A 102 5.49 3.52 -12.50
CA THR A 102 5.56 2.12 -12.07
C THR A 102 5.10 1.18 -13.19
N VAL A 103 4.13 1.62 -13.98
CA VAL A 103 3.52 0.85 -15.06
C VAL A 103 4.06 1.37 -16.40
N ASP A 104 4.45 0.46 -17.28
CA ASP A 104 5.04 0.80 -18.58
C ASP A 104 4.01 1.41 -19.56
N GLU A 105 4.49 2.18 -20.53
CA GLU A 105 3.65 2.75 -21.58
C GLU A 105 2.90 1.68 -22.37
N GLU A 106 3.49 0.52 -22.57
CA GLU A 106 2.82 -0.60 -23.23
C GLU A 106 1.62 -1.11 -22.45
N CYS A 107 1.73 -1.14 -21.14
CA CYS A 107 0.62 -1.48 -20.27
C CYS A 107 -0.49 -0.44 -20.37
N LEU A 108 -0.15 0.85 -20.37
CA LEU A 108 -1.12 1.94 -20.56
C LEU A 108 -1.88 1.81 -21.87
N LYS A 109 -1.19 1.45 -22.95
CA LYS A 109 -1.81 1.19 -24.26
C LYS A 109 -2.76 0.01 -24.22
N ARG A 110 -2.39 -1.08 -23.53
CA ARG A 110 -3.28 -2.24 -23.36
C ARG A 110 -4.53 -1.91 -22.54
N LEU A 111 -4.41 -0.94 -21.61
CA LEU A 111 -5.53 -0.45 -20.81
C LEU A 111 -6.36 0.63 -21.54
N GLU A 112 -6.00 0.95 -22.78
CA GLU A 112 -6.62 2.01 -23.57
C GLU A 112 -6.52 3.41 -22.92
N ILE A 113 -5.46 3.63 -22.15
CA ILE A 113 -5.16 4.90 -21.49
C ILE A 113 -4.15 5.67 -22.35
N SER A 114 -4.49 6.87 -22.80
CA SER A 114 -3.56 7.72 -23.53
C SER A 114 -2.50 8.32 -22.61
N SER A 115 -1.32 8.63 -23.18
CA SER A 115 -0.25 9.29 -22.43
C SER A 115 -0.69 10.65 -21.86
N GLU A 116 -1.57 11.35 -22.53
CA GLU A 116 -2.13 12.62 -22.08
C GLU A 116 -3.04 12.44 -20.87
N GLU A 117 -3.91 11.44 -20.90
CA GLU A 117 -4.76 11.08 -19.77
C GLU A 117 -3.93 10.66 -18.55
N ALA A 118 -2.90 9.85 -18.77
CA ALA A 118 -2.02 9.38 -17.70
C ALA A 118 -1.25 10.51 -17.00
N GLN A 119 -1.00 11.62 -17.69
CA GLN A 119 -0.31 12.79 -17.15
C GLN A 119 -1.27 13.86 -16.58
N ALA A 120 -2.57 13.68 -16.74
CA ALA A 120 -3.55 14.63 -16.22
C ALA A 120 -3.51 14.71 -14.68
N PRO A 121 -3.66 15.91 -14.08
CA PRO A 121 -3.57 16.08 -12.63
C PRO A 121 -4.59 15.25 -11.83
N ASN A 122 -5.72 14.94 -12.44
CA ASN A 122 -6.81 14.19 -11.81
C ASN A 122 -6.84 12.72 -12.21
N PHE A 123 -5.78 12.23 -12.88
CA PHE A 123 -5.73 10.84 -13.32
C PHE A 123 -5.62 9.89 -12.14
N ASN A 124 -6.45 8.86 -12.14
CA ASN A 124 -6.41 7.79 -11.17
C ASN A 124 -6.59 6.44 -11.87
N MET A 125 -5.50 5.71 -12.01
CA MET A 125 -5.47 4.42 -12.70
C MET A 125 -6.38 3.38 -12.04
N LEU A 126 -6.53 3.40 -10.73
CA LEU A 126 -7.39 2.46 -10.02
C LEU A 126 -8.86 2.60 -10.45
N ILE A 127 -9.31 3.80 -10.74
CA ILE A 127 -10.67 4.03 -11.26
C ILE A 127 -10.86 3.32 -12.60
N HIS A 128 -9.88 3.41 -13.48
CA HIS A 128 -9.93 2.72 -14.78
C HIS A 128 -9.90 1.19 -14.64
N ILE A 129 -9.19 0.68 -13.64
CA ILE A 129 -9.10 -0.77 -13.38
C ILE A 129 -10.41 -1.30 -12.80
N ILE A 130 -11.03 -0.56 -11.88
CA ILE A 130 -12.25 -0.97 -11.18
C ILE A 130 -13.47 -0.89 -12.10
N LEU A 131 -13.52 0.09 -12.96
CA LEU A 131 -14.58 0.26 -13.95
C LEU A 131 -14.42 -0.68 -15.14
#